data_187ea16b589beea606d56b9f68015a02
#
_entry.id   187ea16b589beea606d56b9f68015a02
#
_cell.length_a   1.000
_cell.length_b   1.000
_cell.length_c   1.000
_cell.angle_alpha   90.00
_cell.angle_beta   90.00
_cell.angle_gamma   90.00
#
_symmetry.space_group_name_H-M   'P 1'
#
loop_
_entity.id
_entity.type
_entity.pdbx_description
1 polymer ?
#
loop_
_entity_poly.entity_id
_entity_poly.type
_entity_poly.pdbx_seq_one_letter_code
_entity_poly.pdbx_strand_id
1 'polypeptide(L)'
;MAQKNKNNKILIATGVLLALGLGFVIYRRMTKDKRECSAKGGTWDAKTKTCILPKIEESNAIKDAYENLQFEVGKAIIKPQSFPSLDELAKVFVGQATWKLNIAGHTDNTGTESFNNKLSKDRANSVKNYLVTKGVNGDRITTEGFGSTKPIADNNTVEGRELNRRVEFTIIK
;
A
#
# COMPACT_ATOMS: atom_id res chain seq x y z
N MET A 1 -9.54 65.30 -37.31
CA MET A 1 -10.48 64.22 -37.62
C MET A 1 -9.91 62.92 -37.13
N ALA A 2 -10.57 62.30 -36.20
CA ALA A 2 -10.02 61.23 -35.40
C ALA A 2 -10.12 59.87 -36.09
N GLN A 3 -8.99 59.24 -36.38
CA GLN A 3 -8.91 57.84 -36.80
C GLN A 3 -8.82 56.96 -35.57
N LYS A 4 -9.96 56.52 -35.09
CA LYS A 4 -10.14 55.75 -33.86
C LYS A 4 -9.68 54.31 -34.07
N ASN A 5 -8.64 53.99 -33.36
CA ASN A 5 -7.89 52.75 -33.23
C ASN A 5 -8.78 51.50 -33.10
N LYS A 6 -8.93 50.73 -34.21
CA LYS A 6 -9.59 49.43 -34.23
C LYS A 6 -8.74 48.28 -33.66
N ASN A 7 -7.47 48.52 -33.40
CA ASN A 7 -6.54 47.46 -33.01
C ASN A 7 -6.56 47.09 -31.52
N ASN A 8 -7.10 47.98 -30.66
CA ASN A 8 -7.13 47.71 -29.22
C ASN A 8 -8.22 46.70 -28.76
N LYS A 9 -9.27 46.47 -29.58
CA LYS A 9 -10.32 45.52 -29.23
C LYS A 9 -9.93 44.06 -29.48
N ILE A 10 -9.05 43.80 -30.45
CA ILE A 10 -8.61 42.45 -30.78
C ILE A 10 -7.56 41.95 -29.77
N LEU A 11 -6.70 42.81 -29.29
CA LEU A 11 -5.68 42.46 -28.27
C LEU A 11 -6.29 42.12 -26.90
N ILE A 12 -7.38 42.78 -26.53
CA ILE A 12 -8.08 42.49 -25.25
C ILE A 12 -8.81 41.14 -25.35
N ALA A 13 -9.42 40.83 -26.49
CA ALA A 13 -10.11 39.57 -26.67
C ALA A 13 -9.18 38.34 -26.67
N THR A 14 -7.97 38.46 -27.27
CA THR A 14 -6.98 37.38 -27.28
C THR A 14 -6.34 37.18 -25.90
N GLY A 15 -6.10 38.25 -25.14
CA GLY A 15 -5.58 38.18 -23.79
C GLY A 15 -6.55 37.50 -22.80
N VAL A 16 -7.83 37.81 -22.90
CA VAL A 16 -8.88 37.21 -22.06
C VAL A 16 -9.08 35.72 -22.38
N LEU A 17 -9.04 35.36 -23.67
CA LEU A 17 -9.14 33.94 -24.09
C LEU A 17 -7.94 33.10 -23.63
N LEU A 18 -6.72 33.66 -23.70
CA LEU A 18 -5.53 32.99 -23.19
C LEU A 18 -5.55 32.84 -21.66
N ALA A 19 -6.02 33.87 -20.94
CA ALA A 19 -6.15 33.82 -19.49
C ALA A 19 -7.22 32.78 -19.04
N LEU A 20 -8.34 32.67 -19.77
CA LEU A 20 -9.39 31.68 -19.51
C LEU A 20 -8.90 30.26 -19.84
N GLY A 21 -8.12 30.08 -20.93
CA GLY A 21 -7.53 28.79 -21.30
C GLY A 21 -6.51 28.31 -20.28
N LEU A 22 -5.61 29.18 -19.82
CA LEU A 22 -4.64 28.90 -18.75
C LEU A 22 -5.35 28.59 -17.43
N GLY A 23 -6.36 29.36 -17.05
CA GLY A 23 -7.19 29.12 -15.87
C GLY A 23 -7.89 27.76 -15.91
N PHE A 24 -8.40 27.36 -17.08
CA PHE A 24 -9.07 26.08 -17.26
C PHE A 24 -8.08 24.89 -17.19
N VAL A 25 -6.89 25.01 -17.73
CA VAL A 25 -5.82 23.98 -17.63
C VAL A 25 -5.36 23.82 -16.18
N ILE A 26 -5.12 24.94 -15.47
CA ILE A 26 -4.75 24.93 -14.05
C ILE A 26 -5.89 24.32 -13.21
N TYR A 27 -7.14 24.68 -13.46
CA TYR A 27 -8.30 24.13 -12.76
C TYR A 27 -8.44 22.61 -12.98
N ARG A 28 -8.28 22.12 -14.20
CA ARG A 28 -8.31 20.67 -14.52
C ARG A 28 -7.17 19.93 -13.82
N ARG A 29 -5.96 20.50 -13.79
CA ARG A 29 -4.80 19.89 -13.11
C ARG A 29 -5.06 19.81 -11.61
N MET A 30 -5.50 20.90 -10.98
CA MET A 30 -5.82 20.92 -9.53
C MET A 30 -6.93 19.93 -9.15
N THR A 31 -7.95 19.73 -9.99
CA THR A 31 -9.01 18.76 -9.71
C THR A 31 -8.53 17.32 -9.85
N LYS A 32 -7.59 17.07 -10.77
CA LYS A 32 -6.93 15.76 -10.92
C LYS A 32 -6.08 15.45 -9.68
N ASP A 33 -5.23 16.40 -9.28
CA ASP A 33 -4.35 16.24 -8.11
C ASP A 33 -5.15 16.01 -6.81
N LYS A 34 -6.29 16.70 -6.64
CA LYS A 34 -7.22 16.46 -5.53
C LYS A 34 -7.80 15.05 -5.54
N ARG A 35 -8.23 14.57 -6.72
CA ARG A 35 -8.79 13.21 -6.85
C ARG A 35 -7.75 12.14 -6.56
N GLU A 36 -6.53 12.33 -7.06
CA GLU A 36 -5.42 11.41 -6.80
C GLU A 36 -5.04 11.41 -5.31
N CYS A 37 -5.07 12.57 -4.65
CA CYS A 37 -4.85 12.68 -3.21
C CYS A 37 -5.92 11.93 -2.40
N SER A 38 -7.20 12.13 -2.73
CA SER A 38 -8.29 11.42 -2.07
C SER A 38 -8.25 9.91 -2.32
N ALA A 39 -7.88 9.49 -3.53
CA ALA A 39 -7.71 8.07 -3.86
C ALA A 39 -6.58 7.40 -3.05
N LYS A 40 -5.59 8.18 -2.60
CA LYS A 40 -4.51 7.74 -1.70
C LYS A 40 -4.84 7.92 -0.21
N GLY A 41 -6.08 8.26 0.12
CA GLY A 41 -6.51 8.52 1.50
C GLY A 41 -5.97 9.83 2.11
N GLY A 42 -5.43 10.73 1.29
CA GLY A 42 -4.86 12.00 1.72
C GLY A 42 -5.87 13.14 1.81
N THR A 43 -5.48 14.19 2.55
CA THR A 43 -6.21 15.46 2.63
C THR A 43 -5.49 16.50 1.76
N TRP A 44 -6.24 17.17 0.87
CA TRP A 44 -5.70 18.20 0.01
C TRP A 44 -5.58 19.52 0.76
N ASP A 45 -4.36 20.04 0.92
CA ASP A 45 -4.14 21.40 1.42
C ASP A 45 -4.27 22.40 0.27
N ALA A 46 -5.31 23.24 0.34
CA ALA A 46 -5.61 24.22 -0.70
C ALA A 46 -4.63 25.42 -0.68
N LYS A 47 -3.96 25.70 0.44
CA LYS A 47 -3.01 26.80 0.58
C LYS A 47 -1.66 26.45 -0.05
N THR A 48 -1.13 25.28 0.30
CA THR A 48 0.17 24.80 -0.20
C THR A 48 0.05 24.08 -1.54
N LYS A 49 -1.17 23.73 -1.97
CA LYS A 49 -1.47 22.89 -3.15
C LYS A 49 -0.76 21.54 -3.11
N THR A 50 -0.65 20.98 -1.92
CA THR A 50 -0.02 19.68 -1.66
C THR A 50 -1.01 18.68 -1.10
N CYS A 51 -0.75 17.40 -1.34
CA CYS A 51 -1.48 16.30 -0.74
C CYS A 51 -0.84 15.94 0.60
N ILE A 52 -1.57 16.11 1.69
CA ILE A 52 -1.17 15.64 3.01
C ILE A 52 -1.72 14.24 3.16
N LEU A 53 -0.84 13.26 3.04
CA LEU A 53 -1.20 11.87 3.38
C LEU A 53 -1.28 11.76 4.91
N PRO A 54 -2.25 10.98 5.44
CA PRO A 54 -2.28 10.69 6.87
C PRO A 54 -0.92 10.08 7.25
N LYS A 55 -0.32 10.58 8.32
CA LYS A 55 0.87 9.96 8.91
C LYS A 55 0.44 8.66 9.56
N ILE A 56 0.34 7.60 8.75
CA ILE A 56 0.16 6.26 9.28
C ILE A 56 1.45 5.99 10.04
N GLU A 57 1.34 5.74 11.34
CA GLU A 57 2.49 5.32 12.12
C GLU A 57 2.92 3.95 11.57
N GLU A 58 4.03 3.96 10.84
CA GLU A 58 4.59 2.81 10.12
C GLU A 58 4.68 1.57 11.00
N SER A 59 5.06 1.77 12.28
CA SER A 59 5.15 0.71 13.28
C SER A 59 3.80 0.06 13.58
N ASN A 60 2.70 0.84 13.59
CA ASN A 60 1.38 0.31 13.91
C ASN A 60 0.81 -0.51 12.76
N ALA A 61 0.89 -0.03 11.50
CA ALA A 61 0.37 -0.78 10.36
C ALA A 61 1.06 -2.14 10.17
N ILE A 62 2.38 -2.22 10.44
CA ILE A 62 3.13 -3.48 10.36
C ILE A 62 2.73 -4.40 11.50
N LYS A 63 2.64 -3.86 12.72
CA LYS A 63 2.22 -4.59 13.90
C LYS A 63 0.80 -5.13 13.72
N ASP A 64 -0.13 -4.29 13.27
CA ASP A 64 -1.52 -4.67 13.04
C ASP A 64 -1.63 -5.76 11.96
N ALA A 65 -0.85 -5.66 10.88
CA ALA A 65 -0.80 -6.69 9.86
C ALA A 65 -0.26 -8.02 10.39
N TYR A 66 0.77 -7.97 11.25
CA TYR A 66 1.33 -9.17 11.90
C TYR A 66 0.33 -9.81 12.85
N GLU A 67 -0.31 -9.03 13.74
CA GLU A 67 -1.20 -9.52 14.78
C GLU A 67 -2.55 -10.03 14.24
N ASN A 68 -3.05 -9.42 13.16
CA ASN A 68 -4.38 -9.71 12.62
C ASN A 68 -4.37 -10.63 11.38
N LEU A 69 -3.20 -11.06 10.91
CA LEU A 69 -3.11 -11.92 9.74
C LEU A 69 -3.47 -13.37 10.08
N GLN A 70 -4.56 -13.83 9.52
CA GLN A 70 -5.05 -15.19 9.70
C GLN A 70 -5.29 -15.88 8.35
N PHE A 71 -5.08 -17.20 8.34
CA PHE A 71 -5.36 -18.08 7.21
C PHE A 71 -6.41 -19.13 7.56
N GLU A 72 -7.01 -19.72 6.55
CA GLU A 72 -7.79 -20.94 6.74
C GLU A 72 -6.86 -22.08 7.19
N VAL A 73 -7.41 -23.00 7.96
CA VAL A 73 -6.64 -24.14 8.52
C VAL A 73 -6.03 -24.96 7.38
N GLY A 74 -4.73 -25.21 7.45
CA GLY A 74 -3.96 -25.98 6.46
C GLY A 74 -3.89 -25.36 5.07
N LYS A 75 -4.32 -24.12 4.89
CA LYS A 75 -4.34 -23.44 3.59
C LYS A 75 -3.56 -22.11 3.60
N ALA A 76 -3.31 -21.59 2.41
CA ALA A 76 -2.75 -20.27 2.17
C ALA A 76 -3.82 -19.22 1.79
N ILE A 77 -5.08 -19.47 2.16
CA ILE A 77 -6.22 -18.57 1.92
C ILE A 77 -6.32 -17.60 3.09
N ILE A 78 -6.14 -16.31 2.83
CA ILE A 78 -6.24 -15.24 3.82
C ILE A 78 -7.71 -15.10 4.23
N LYS A 79 -7.97 -15.07 5.54
CA LYS A 79 -9.33 -14.86 6.05
C LYS A 79 -9.76 -13.39 5.87
N PRO A 80 -11.06 -13.12 5.61
CA PRO A 80 -11.55 -11.76 5.34
C PRO A 80 -11.25 -10.74 6.42
N GLN A 81 -11.23 -11.14 7.70
CA GLN A 81 -10.92 -10.25 8.83
C GLN A 81 -9.48 -9.69 8.81
N SER A 82 -8.57 -10.29 8.01
CA SER A 82 -7.19 -9.81 7.86
C SER A 82 -7.03 -8.70 6.80
N PHE A 83 -8.04 -8.51 5.94
CA PHE A 83 -7.90 -7.54 4.85
C PHE A 83 -7.76 -6.09 5.30
N PRO A 84 -8.47 -5.59 6.33
CA PRO A 84 -8.31 -4.20 6.77
C PRO A 84 -6.88 -3.87 7.18
N SER A 85 -6.20 -4.73 7.94
CA SER A 85 -4.81 -4.51 8.37
C SER A 85 -3.81 -4.60 7.21
N LEU A 86 -4.06 -5.49 6.24
CA LEU A 86 -3.26 -5.58 5.02
C LEU A 86 -3.49 -4.38 4.08
N ASP A 87 -4.68 -3.79 4.06
CA ASP A 87 -4.97 -2.57 3.31
C ASP A 87 -4.19 -1.37 3.87
N GLU A 88 -4.10 -1.24 5.21
CA GLU A 88 -3.29 -0.21 5.84
C GLU A 88 -1.79 -0.42 5.54
N LEU A 89 -1.29 -1.66 5.62
CA LEU A 89 0.07 -2.00 5.24
C LEU A 89 0.35 -1.61 3.77
N ALA A 90 -0.57 -1.92 2.86
CA ALA A 90 -0.43 -1.57 1.44
C ALA A 90 -0.34 -0.04 1.24
N LYS A 91 -1.17 0.76 1.94
CA LYS A 91 -1.12 2.23 1.87
C LYS A 91 0.25 2.77 2.28
N VAL A 92 0.85 2.23 3.35
CA VAL A 92 2.21 2.59 3.78
C VAL A 92 3.21 2.35 2.64
N PHE A 93 3.19 1.16 2.04
CA PHE A 93 4.15 0.81 0.98
C PHE A 93 3.92 1.54 -0.35
N VAL A 94 2.69 1.91 -0.67
CA VAL A 94 2.37 2.78 -1.82
C VAL A 94 2.91 4.19 -1.60
N GLY A 95 2.84 4.70 -0.36
CA GLY A 95 3.38 6.01 0.01
C GLY A 95 4.91 6.07 0.08
N GLN A 96 5.58 4.92 0.28
CA GLN A 96 7.04 4.80 0.49
C GLN A 96 7.69 4.07 -0.69
N ALA A 97 8.00 4.80 -1.76
CA ALA A 97 8.43 4.21 -3.04
C ALA A 97 9.76 3.43 -2.96
N THR A 98 10.66 3.77 -2.03
CA THR A 98 12.00 3.15 -1.90
C THR A 98 12.01 1.90 -1.02
N TRP A 99 11.00 1.71 -0.18
CA TRP A 99 10.99 0.62 0.78
C TRP A 99 10.77 -0.73 0.12
N LYS A 100 11.50 -1.72 0.61
CA LYS A 100 11.31 -3.13 0.26
C LYS A 100 10.73 -3.89 1.44
N LEU A 101 9.98 -4.93 1.17
CA LEU A 101 9.33 -5.79 2.15
C LEU A 101 9.79 -7.23 1.96
N ASN A 102 10.29 -7.85 3.02
CA ASN A 102 10.44 -9.29 3.08
C ASN A 102 9.29 -9.89 3.89
N ILE A 103 8.63 -10.91 3.35
CA ILE A 103 7.53 -11.63 3.97
C ILE A 103 7.98 -13.07 4.22
N ALA A 104 8.08 -13.46 5.47
CA ALA A 104 8.54 -14.79 5.88
C ALA A 104 7.40 -15.59 6.51
N GLY A 105 7.05 -16.74 5.91
CA GLY A 105 6.02 -17.65 6.44
C GLY A 105 6.63 -18.74 7.32
N HIS A 106 5.90 -19.08 8.38
CA HIS A 106 6.27 -20.12 9.34
C HIS A 106 5.07 -21.05 9.64
N THR A 107 5.36 -22.25 10.08
CA THR A 107 4.38 -23.24 10.57
C THR A 107 4.78 -23.74 11.94
N ASP A 108 3.87 -24.41 12.61
CA ASP A 108 4.23 -25.34 13.69
C ASP A 108 4.88 -26.62 13.13
N ASN A 109 5.23 -27.53 14.00
CA ASN A 109 5.86 -28.80 13.63
C ASN A 109 4.85 -29.92 13.25
N THR A 110 3.58 -29.59 13.07
CA THR A 110 2.55 -30.56 12.70
C THR A 110 2.63 -30.84 11.20
N GLY A 111 2.69 -32.13 10.82
CA GLY A 111 2.78 -32.53 9.43
C GLY A 111 4.22 -32.78 8.95
N THR A 112 4.37 -32.99 7.63
CA THR A 112 5.68 -33.23 7.03
C THR A 112 6.44 -31.92 6.77
N GLU A 113 7.76 -31.98 6.81
CA GLU A 113 8.62 -30.83 6.51
C GLU A 113 8.35 -30.27 5.12
N SER A 114 8.21 -31.14 4.10
CA SER A 114 7.91 -30.73 2.74
C SER A 114 6.59 -29.96 2.63
N PHE A 115 5.53 -30.45 3.32
CA PHE A 115 4.25 -29.75 3.38
C PHE A 115 4.38 -28.38 4.07
N ASN A 116 5.06 -28.33 5.20
CA ASN A 116 5.25 -27.11 5.98
C ASN A 116 6.08 -26.05 5.22
N ASN A 117 7.15 -26.48 4.54
CA ASN A 117 7.95 -25.58 3.69
C ASN A 117 7.11 -25.00 2.55
N LYS A 118 6.32 -25.83 1.87
CA LYS A 118 5.41 -25.36 0.82
C LYS A 118 4.33 -24.44 1.38
N LEU A 119 3.64 -24.82 2.43
CA LEU A 119 2.53 -24.06 3.02
C LEU A 119 2.99 -22.67 3.50
N SER A 120 4.15 -22.59 4.17
CA SER A 120 4.69 -21.34 4.66
C SER A 120 5.05 -20.40 3.50
N LYS A 121 5.66 -20.91 2.43
CA LYS A 121 5.96 -20.15 1.22
C LYS A 121 4.70 -19.69 0.51
N ASP A 122 3.71 -20.55 0.37
CA ASP A 122 2.42 -20.21 -0.27
C ASP A 122 1.67 -19.11 0.51
N ARG A 123 1.71 -19.13 1.84
CA ARG A 123 1.16 -18.08 2.70
C ARG A 123 1.84 -16.73 2.49
N ALA A 124 3.17 -16.72 2.47
CA ALA A 124 3.92 -15.50 2.16
C ALA A 124 3.59 -14.95 0.76
N ASN A 125 3.45 -15.84 -0.24
CA ASN A 125 3.04 -15.46 -1.59
C ASN A 125 1.62 -14.91 -1.65
N SER A 126 0.68 -15.49 -0.89
CA SER A 126 -0.71 -14.99 -0.83
C SER A 126 -0.77 -13.56 -0.31
N VAL A 127 0.02 -13.22 0.72
CA VAL A 127 0.12 -11.85 1.23
C VAL A 127 0.76 -10.94 0.19
N LYS A 128 1.87 -11.33 -0.44
CA LYS A 128 2.48 -10.57 -1.54
C LYS A 128 1.47 -10.27 -2.63
N ASN A 129 0.77 -11.29 -3.12
CA ASN A 129 -0.21 -11.15 -4.19
C ASN A 129 -1.33 -10.17 -3.79
N TYR A 130 -1.82 -10.26 -2.57
CA TYR A 130 -2.81 -9.31 -2.05
C TYR A 130 -2.29 -7.87 -2.06
N LEU A 131 -1.10 -7.62 -1.52
CA LEU A 131 -0.49 -6.28 -1.51
C LEU A 131 -0.28 -5.71 -2.93
N VAL A 132 0.08 -6.58 -3.88
CA VAL A 132 0.21 -6.19 -5.31
C VAL A 132 -1.15 -5.76 -5.88
N THR A 133 -2.25 -6.45 -5.56
CA THR A 133 -3.60 -6.03 -5.98
C THR A 133 -4.00 -4.66 -5.41
N LYS A 134 -3.37 -4.25 -4.30
CA LYS A 134 -3.57 -2.93 -3.67
C LYS A 134 -2.58 -1.86 -4.15
N GLY A 135 -1.79 -2.16 -5.18
CA GLY A 135 -0.92 -1.20 -5.86
C GLY A 135 0.53 -1.16 -5.37
N VAL A 136 0.94 -2.08 -4.49
CA VAL A 136 2.35 -2.21 -4.11
C VAL A 136 3.13 -2.87 -5.26
N ASN A 137 4.27 -2.30 -5.67
CA ASN A 137 5.10 -2.90 -6.70
C ASN A 137 5.68 -4.24 -6.22
N GLY A 138 5.37 -5.34 -6.93
CA GLY A 138 5.78 -6.69 -6.59
C GLY A 138 7.29 -6.93 -6.59
N ASP A 139 8.07 -6.14 -7.34
CA ASP A 139 9.54 -6.23 -7.37
C ASP A 139 10.18 -5.78 -6.05
N ARG A 140 9.43 -5.04 -5.25
CA ARG A 140 9.85 -4.59 -3.91
C ARG A 140 9.49 -5.58 -2.80
N ILE A 141 8.80 -6.69 -3.14
CA ILE A 141 8.35 -7.67 -2.15
C ILE A 141 9.05 -9.00 -2.41
N THR A 142 9.85 -9.43 -1.47
CA THR A 142 10.43 -10.78 -1.41
C THR A 142 9.61 -11.66 -0.47
N THR A 143 9.58 -12.97 -0.74
CA THR A 143 8.85 -13.93 0.09
C THR A 143 9.75 -15.09 0.43
N GLU A 144 9.62 -15.63 1.63
CA GLU A 144 10.34 -16.82 2.10
C GLU A 144 9.39 -17.75 2.83
N GLY A 145 9.70 -19.05 2.84
CA GLY A 145 8.97 -20.05 3.60
C GLY A 145 9.96 -20.89 4.40
N PHE A 146 9.84 -20.86 5.71
CA PHE A 146 10.74 -21.56 6.63
C PHE A 146 10.11 -22.81 7.24
N GLY A 147 8.86 -23.12 6.87
CA GLY A 147 8.16 -24.25 7.51
C GLY A 147 8.25 -24.15 9.03
N SER A 148 8.59 -25.24 9.69
CA SER A 148 8.75 -25.35 11.14
C SER A 148 10.18 -25.15 11.64
N THR A 149 11.13 -24.74 10.78
CA THR A 149 12.55 -24.70 11.11
C THR A 149 12.98 -23.52 12.01
N LYS A 150 12.11 -22.50 12.14
CA LYS A 150 12.36 -21.30 12.95
C LYS A 150 11.23 -21.07 13.97
N PRO A 151 11.10 -21.93 15.00
CA PRO A 151 10.09 -21.74 16.03
C PRO A 151 10.45 -20.57 16.95
N ILE A 152 9.42 -19.83 17.43
CA ILE A 152 9.56 -18.78 18.45
C ILE A 152 8.96 -19.20 19.79
N ALA A 153 8.27 -20.33 19.84
CA ALA A 153 7.63 -20.88 21.02
C ALA A 153 7.67 -22.40 21.00
N ASP A 154 7.36 -23.02 22.15
CA ASP A 154 7.38 -24.48 22.32
C ASP A 154 6.28 -25.15 21.49
N ASN A 155 6.67 -25.99 20.52
CA ASN A 155 5.76 -26.78 19.69
C ASN A 155 5.00 -27.88 20.44
N ASN A 156 5.40 -28.23 21.67
CA ASN A 156 4.69 -29.21 22.49
C ASN A 156 3.40 -28.65 23.08
N THR A 157 3.26 -27.33 23.20
CA THR A 157 2.04 -26.68 23.72
C THR A 157 1.12 -26.24 22.57
N VAL A 158 -0.17 -26.13 22.86
CA VAL A 158 -1.15 -25.62 21.86
C VAL A 158 -0.86 -24.15 21.55
N GLU A 159 -0.63 -23.37 22.56
CA GLU A 159 -0.33 -21.93 22.50
C GLU A 159 0.96 -21.67 21.74
N GLY A 160 1.99 -22.46 21.99
CA GLY A 160 3.27 -22.32 21.29
C GLY A 160 3.16 -22.66 19.81
N ARG A 161 2.40 -23.69 19.45
CA ARG A 161 2.13 -23.99 18.03
C ARG A 161 1.36 -22.85 17.36
N GLU A 162 0.42 -22.21 18.07
CA GLU A 162 -0.31 -21.06 17.52
C GLU A 162 0.63 -19.89 17.22
N LEU A 163 1.53 -19.57 18.12
CA LEU A 163 2.56 -18.54 17.91
C LEU A 163 3.52 -18.87 16.77
N ASN A 164 3.83 -20.16 16.56
CA ASN A 164 4.68 -20.60 15.47
C ASN A 164 4.02 -20.50 14.09
N ARG A 165 2.68 -20.60 14.00
CA ARG A 165 1.90 -20.41 12.76
C ARG A 165 1.73 -18.94 12.42
N ARG A 166 2.78 -18.28 11.97
CA ARG A 166 2.83 -16.83 11.74
C ARG A 166 3.41 -16.46 10.37
N VAL A 167 3.23 -15.20 10.02
CA VAL A 167 3.95 -14.54 8.92
C VAL A 167 4.63 -13.31 9.48
N GLU A 168 5.93 -13.18 9.23
CA GLU A 168 6.74 -12.03 9.65
C GLU A 168 6.92 -11.05 8.50
N PHE A 169 7.00 -9.75 8.85
CA PHE A 169 7.24 -8.66 7.91
C PHE A 169 8.54 -7.95 8.29
N THR A 170 9.50 -7.90 7.37
CA THR A 170 10.76 -7.15 7.56
C THR A 170 10.85 -6.06 6.51
N ILE A 171 10.96 -4.80 6.96
CA ILE A 171 11.13 -3.66 6.07
C ILE A 171 12.61 -3.34 5.89
N ILE A 172 12.99 -3.09 4.64
CA ILE A 172 14.31 -2.62 4.23
C ILE A 172 14.09 -1.21 3.64
N LYS A 173 14.60 -0.18 4.33
CA LYS A 173 14.49 1.24 3.94
C LYS A 173 15.64 1.68 3.06
#